data_4e3b908fb44657247080733627688221
#
_entry.id   4e3b908fb44657247080733627688221
#
_cell.length_a   1.000
_cell.length_b   1.000
_cell.length_c   1.000
_cell.angle_alpha   90.00
_cell.angle_beta   90.00
_cell.angle_gamma   90.00
#
_symmetry.space_group_name_H-M   'P 1'
#
loop_
_entity.id
_entity.type
_entity.pdbx_description
1 polymer ?
#
loop_
_entity_poly.entity_id
_entity_poly.type
_entity_poly.pdbx_seq_one_letter_code
_entity_poly.pdbx_strand_id
1 'polypeptide(L)'
;MVAVPLPNGRYGAFCVIDVNEGARRFFVVDGFWDKVPTAAAVARLRPMKLPFGQRDTLHGDDWKGWFDGRIPTDFVTLRRARLSASLQALAVPEGTMIFQDADHFRTYLYRQWCWLHDREALEAEWAADRARYEREQVARAAARKATNSLPRMLRERPFARWREHWPPRAVRAVHAAFRTATEELIALGARAPRRSKEAVFRRLMDALNALYDREGCIETEEATALVERIEELARLVGLNNDDERLTGQRDW
;
A
#
# COMPACT_ATOMS: atom_id res chain seq x y z
N MET A 1 23.88 -10.73 16.29
CA MET A 1 23.14 -9.62 16.86
C MET A 1 23.62 -8.32 16.23
N VAL A 2 22.72 -7.41 15.96
CA VAL A 2 23.01 -6.14 15.27
C VAL A 2 22.33 -5.00 16.04
N ALA A 3 23.10 -3.94 16.33
CA ALA A 3 22.54 -2.69 16.84
C ALA A 3 22.25 -1.75 15.68
N VAL A 4 21.12 -1.06 15.75
CA VAL A 4 20.56 -0.18 14.73
C VAL A 4 20.57 1.23 15.26
N PRO A 5 21.32 2.16 14.66
CA PRO A 5 21.24 3.56 15.03
C PRO A 5 19.88 4.15 14.61
N LEU A 6 19.24 4.87 15.52
CA LEU A 6 17.95 5.53 15.31
C LEU A 6 18.17 7.03 15.03
N PRO A 7 17.23 7.70 14.35
CA PRO A 7 17.33 9.13 14.02
C PRO A 7 17.53 10.07 15.20
N ASN A 8 17.11 9.68 16.39
CA ASN A 8 17.28 10.44 17.65
C ASN A 8 18.60 10.17 18.38
N GLY A 9 19.57 9.50 17.75
CA GLY A 9 20.88 9.17 18.33
C GLY A 9 20.87 7.97 19.27
N ARG A 10 19.73 7.32 19.47
CA ARG A 10 19.62 6.08 20.24
C ARG A 10 19.88 4.85 19.37
N TYR A 11 19.88 3.71 20.01
CA TYR A 11 20.05 2.41 19.33
C TYR A 11 18.94 1.47 19.73
N GLY A 12 18.40 0.75 18.74
CA GLY A 12 17.66 -0.50 18.97
C GLY A 12 18.53 -1.69 18.62
N ALA A 13 18.00 -2.91 18.72
CA ALA A 13 18.74 -4.10 18.30
C ALA A 13 17.83 -5.19 17.76
N PHE A 14 18.41 -6.05 16.88
CA PHE A 14 17.77 -7.28 16.42
C PHE A 14 18.76 -8.44 16.39
N CYS A 15 18.22 -9.64 16.43
CA CYS A 15 18.97 -10.87 16.30
C CYS A 15 18.60 -11.57 15.00
N VAL A 16 19.55 -11.75 14.10
CA VAL A 16 19.34 -12.56 12.90
C VAL A 16 19.25 -14.03 13.32
N ILE A 17 18.17 -14.68 12.96
CA ILE A 17 17.90 -16.09 13.25
C ILE A 17 18.43 -16.94 12.10
N ASP A 18 18.17 -16.51 10.87
CA ASP A 18 18.48 -17.26 9.66
C ASP A 18 18.74 -16.32 8.47
N VAL A 19 19.45 -16.84 7.48
CA VAL A 19 19.67 -16.16 6.19
C VAL A 19 19.39 -17.18 5.09
N ASN A 20 18.32 -16.96 4.35
CA ASN A 20 17.91 -17.82 3.24
C ASN A 20 17.75 -16.99 1.97
N GLU A 21 18.39 -17.39 0.86
CA GLU A 21 18.33 -16.75 -0.46
C GLU A 21 18.54 -15.22 -0.46
N GLY A 22 19.36 -14.72 0.49
CA GLY A 22 19.61 -13.29 0.66
C GLY A 22 18.68 -12.58 1.65
N ALA A 23 17.54 -13.18 1.96
CA ALA A 23 16.62 -12.68 2.98
C ALA A 23 17.16 -12.97 4.39
N ARG A 24 17.07 -11.98 5.28
CA ARG A 24 17.45 -12.09 6.69
C ARG A 24 16.22 -12.15 7.56
N ARG A 25 16.03 -13.29 8.19
CA ARG A 25 14.99 -13.46 9.21
C ARG A 25 15.55 -13.06 10.57
N PHE A 26 14.78 -12.30 11.32
CA PHE A 26 15.22 -11.78 12.61
C PHE A 26 14.06 -11.63 13.59
N PHE A 27 14.40 -11.44 14.86
CA PHE A 27 13.49 -10.88 15.85
C PHE A 27 14.08 -9.60 16.45
N VAL A 28 13.22 -8.67 16.82
CA VAL A 28 13.61 -7.42 17.47
C VAL A 28 13.75 -7.67 18.98
N VAL A 29 14.76 -7.09 19.57
CA VAL A 29 15.04 -7.21 21.01
C VAL A 29 14.37 -6.09 21.77
N ASP A 30 13.76 -6.43 22.90
CA ASP A 30 13.05 -5.47 23.75
C ASP A 30 14.03 -4.60 24.55
N GLY A 31 14.51 -3.52 23.89
CA GLY A 31 15.41 -2.56 24.51
C GLY A 31 15.87 -1.46 23.57
N PHE A 32 16.09 -0.28 24.17
CA PHE A 32 16.67 0.88 23.50
C PHE A 32 17.79 1.47 24.36
N TRP A 33 18.84 2.00 23.73
CA TRP A 33 20.06 2.44 24.40
C TRP A 33 20.51 3.81 23.89
N ASP A 34 21.13 4.62 24.78
CA ASP A 34 21.72 5.92 24.43
C ASP A 34 23.08 5.78 23.71
N LYS A 35 23.66 4.59 23.70
CA LYS A 35 24.91 4.24 23.03
C LYS A 35 24.85 2.82 22.52
N VAL A 36 25.77 2.44 21.64
CA VAL A 36 25.86 1.06 21.12
C VAL A 36 25.85 0.06 22.28
N PRO A 37 24.87 -0.84 22.35
CA PRO A 37 24.77 -1.81 23.45
C PRO A 37 25.89 -2.86 23.34
N THR A 38 26.25 -3.45 24.47
CA THR A 38 27.14 -4.62 24.47
C THR A 38 26.35 -5.87 24.04
N ALA A 39 27.06 -6.84 23.44
CA ALA A 39 26.45 -8.12 23.11
C ALA A 39 25.81 -8.82 24.32
N ALA A 40 26.41 -8.68 25.50
CA ALA A 40 25.90 -9.25 26.75
C ALA A 40 24.59 -8.58 27.20
N ALA A 41 24.46 -7.27 27.00
CA ALA A 41 23.21 -6.55 27.29
C ALA A 41 22.06 -7.05 26.40
N VAL A 42 22.32 -7.18 25.09
CA VAL A 42 21.32 -7.64 24.12
C VAL A 42 20.95 -9.11 24.33
N ALA A 43 21.90 -9.98 24.63
CA ALA A 43 21.68 -11.42 24.78
C ALA A 43 20.79 -11.83 25.95
N ARG A 44 20.56 -10.93 26.92
CA ARG A 44 19.73 -11.19 28.10
C ARG A 44 18.27 -10.79 27.91
N LEU A 45 17.96 -10.10 26.84
CA LEU A 45 16.64 -9.55 26.60
C LEU A 45 15.74 -10.53 25.83
N ARG A 46 14.44 -10.34 26.04
CA ARG A 46 13.40 -11.08 25.32
C ARG A 46 13.13 -10.43 23.97
N PRO A 47 12.48 -11.15 23.03
CA PRO A 47 11.90 -10.52 21.87
C PRO A 47 10.92 -9.42 22.26
N MET A 48 10.98 -8.30 21.56
CA MET A 48 10.04 -7.19 21.73
C MET A 48 8.66 -7.64 21.27
N LYS A 49 7.65 -7.30 22.05
CA LYS A 49 6.26 -7.49 21.65
C LYS A 49 5.79 -6.29 20.83
N LEU A 50 4.97 -6.52 19.82
CA LEU A 50 4.40 -5.47 18.97
C LEU A 50 3.18 -4.82 19.65
N PRO A 51 3.31 -3.66 20.28
CA PRO A 51 2.15 -2.89 20.74
C PRO A 51 1.68 -1.86 19.71
N PHE A 52 2.40 -1.71 18.57
CA PHE A 52 2.32 -0.56 17.71
C PHE A 52 1.51 -0.83 16.45
N GLY A 53 0.39 -0.15 16.32
CA GLY A 53 -0.24 0.24 15.05
C GLY A 53 -0.95 -0.81 14.22
N GLN A 54 -0.98 -2.08 14.62
CA GLN A 54 -1.76 -3.08 13.88
C GLN A 54 -2.91 -3.61 14.75
N ARG A 55 -4.10 -3.24 14.35
CA ARG A 55 -5.31 -3.54 15.11
C ARG A 55 -5.71 -5.01 15.13
N ASP A 56 -5.31 -5.86 14.18
CA ASP A 56 -6.11 -7.06 13.98
C ASP A 56 -5.43 -8.43 13.89
N THR A 57 -4.10 -8.55 13.80
CA THR A 57 -3.54 -9.89 13.54
C THR A 57 -2.36 -10.34 14.38
N LEU A 58 -1.73 -9.47 15.18
CA LEU A 58 -0.49 -9.81 15.88
C LEU A 58 -0.49 -9.40 17.36
N HIS A 59 -1.64 -9.43 18.02
CA HIS A 59 -1.75 -9.13 19.44
C HIS A 59 -0.97 -10.16 20.28
N GLY A 60 0.11 -9.70 20.86
CA GLY A 60 0.88 -10.44 21.82
C GLY A 60 2.03 -11.27 21.26
N ASP A 61 2.25 -11.28 19.97
CA ASP A 61 3.34 -12.00 19.35
C ASP A 61 4.66 -11.24 19.41
N ASP A 62 5.75 -11.98 19.49
CA ASP A 62 7.10 -11.44 19.45
C ASP A 62 7.35 -10.77 18.08
N TRP A 63 7.99 -9.60 18.08
CA TRP A 63 8.26 -8.87 16.85
C TRP A 63 9.33 -9.59 16.02
N LYS A 64 8.88 -10.26 15.00
CA LYS A 64 9.68 -10.99 14.01
C LYS A 64 9.51 -10.35 12.65
N GLY A 65 10.54 -10.42 11.84
CA GLY A 65 10.50 -9.87 10.50
C GLY A 65 11.57 -10.45 9.61
N TRP A 66 11.50 -10.06 8.37
CA TRP A 66 12.59 -10.30 7.42
C TRP A 66 12.73 -9.10 6.47
N PHE A 67 13.91 -8.88 5.96
CA PHE A 67 14.19 -7.95 4.89
C PHE A 67 15.23 -8.54 3.94
N ASP A 68 15.15 -8.11 2.67
CA ASP A 68 16.12 -8.43 1.65
C ASP A 68 17.31 -7.46 1.69
N GLY A 69 18.43 -7.90 1.13
CA GLY A 69 19.58 -7.05 0.94
C GLY A 69 20.64 -7.12 2.04
N ARG A 70 21.57 -6.18 1.99
CA ARG A 70 22.71 -6.10 2.92
C ARG A 70 22.33 -5.31 4.16
N ILE A 71 22.93 -5.69 5.29
CA ILE A 71 22.88 -4.86 6.49
C ILE A 71 23.66 -3.57 6.19
N PRO A 72 23.07 -2.38 6.41
CA PRO A 72 23.73 -1.09 6.22
C PRO A 72 25.05 -1.01 6.99
N THR A 73 26.01 -0.26 6.46
CA THR A 73 27.35 -0.15 7.05
C THR A 73 27.39 0.60 8.37
N ASP A 74 26.38 1.41 8.64
CA ASP A 74 26.18 2.14 9.90
C ASP A 74 25.50 1.29 10.99
N PHE A 75 24.98 0.12 10.64
CA PHE A 75 24.50 -0.85 11.64
C PHE A 75 25.70 -1.57 12.27
N VAL A 76 25.71 -1.62 13.59
CA VAL A 76 26.84 -2.19 14.32
C VAL A 76 26.63 -3.68 14.61
N THR A 77 27.43 -4.52 13.99
CA THR A 77 27.47 -5.95 14.33
C THR A 77 28.13 -6.14 15.69
N LEU A 78 27.34 -6.58 16.68
CA LEU A 78 27.80 -6.74 18.06
C LEU A 78 28.61 -8.02 18.27
N ARG A 79 28.05 -9.15 17.90
CA ARG A 79 28.69 -10.48 17.96
C ARG A 79 27.80 -11.53 17.28
N ARG A 80 28.42 -12.59 16.78
CA ARG A 80 27.71 -13.86 16.56
C ARG A 80 27.46 -14.49 17.92
N ALA A 81 26.21 -14.52 18.37
CA ALA A 81 25.82 -15.25 19.58
C ALA A 81 25.17 -16.57 19.16
N ARG A 82 25.45 -17.62 19.94
CA ARG A 82 24.70 -18.86 19.84
C ARG A 82 23.35 -18.58 20.51
N LEU A 83 22.28 -18.54 19.71
CA LEU A 83 20.93 -18.38 20.25
C LEU A 83 20.59 -19.59 21.11
N SER A 84 19.87 -19.37 22.21
CA SER A 84 19.32 -20.47 23.00
C SER A 84 18.36 -21.32 22.16
N ALA A 85 18.17 -22.58 22.51
CA ALA A 85 17.24 -23.45 21.81
C ALA A 85 15.83 -22.89 21.74
N SER A 86 15.38 -22.18 22.79
CA SER A 86 14.10 -21.49 22.82
C SER A 86 14.00 -20.33 21.83
N LEU A 87 15.07 -19.57 21.62
CA LEU A 87 15.11 -18.50 20.62
C LEU A 87 15.25 -19.06 19.20
N GLN A 88 15.91 -20.20 19.02
CA GLN A 88 15.96 -20.90 17.74
C GLN A 88 14.60 -21.50 17.37
N ALA A 89 13.83 -21.97 18.34
CA ALA A 89 12.47 -22.49 18.17
C ALA A 89 11.43 -21.39 17.86
N LEU A 90 11.76 -20.11 17.98
CA LEU A 90 10.98 -18.99 17.44
C LEU A 90 11.02 -18.94 15.90
N ALA A 91 11.39 -20.06 15.27
CA ALA A 91 11.34 -20.23 13.82
C ALA A 91 9.96 -19.79 13.29
N VAL A 92 10.06 -18.88 12.40
CA VAL A 92 9.05 -18.09 11.70
C VAL A 92 7.71 -18.78 11.57
N PRO A 93 6.70 -18.41 12.34
CA PRO A 93 5.32 -18.72 12.04
C PRO A 93 4.77 -17.75 10.98
N GLU A 94 3.69 -18.12 10.36
CA GLU A 94 2.82 -17.26 9.57
C GLU A 94 2.58 -15.92 10.29
N GLY A 95 2.59 -14.80 9.57
CA GLY A 95 2.36 -13.46 10.14
C GLY A 95 3.62 -12.61 10.40
N THR A 96 4.75 -12.99 9.85
CA THR A 96 6.00 -12.23 9.96
C THR A 96 5.93 -10.93 9.14
N MET A 97 6.34 -9.80 9.73
CA MET A 97 6.42 -8.52 9.01
C MET A 97 7.50 -8.55 7.93
N ILE A 98 7.13 -8.07 6.74
CA ILE A 98 8.04 -7.93 5.61
C ILE A 98 8.49 -6.48 5.52
N PHE A 99 9.80 -6.24 5.52
CA PHE A 99 10.37 -4.93 5.30
C PHE A 99 11.03 -4.91 3.92
N GLN A 100 10.82 -3.84 3.16
CA GLN A 100 11.42 -3.68 1.84
C GLN A 100 12.95 -3.72 1.92
N ASP A 101 13.49 -3.08 2.95
CA ASP A 101 14.92 -3.02 3.22
C ASP A 101 15.20 -2.70 4.70
N ALA A 102 16.46 -2.60 5.04
CA ALA A 102 16.91 -2.32 6.40
C ALA A 102 16.59 -0.89 6.87
N ASP A 103 16.46 0.09 5.97
CA ASP A 103 16.09 1.47 6.33
C ASP A 103 14.60 1.58 6.64
N HIS A 104 13.77 0.84 5.92
CA HIS A 104 12.36 0.69 6.25
C HIS A 104 12.20 0.05 7.64
N PHE A 105 12.96 -1.00 7.95
CA PHE A 105 12.99 -1.59 9.29
C PHE A 105 13.43 -0.59 10.36
N ARG A 106 14.52 0.19 10.11
CA ARG A 106 15.00 1.25 11.02
C ARG A 106 13.90 2.26 11.35
N THR A 107 13.15 2.69 10.33
CA THR A 107 12.03 3.61 10.50
C THR A 107 10.95 3.04 11.43
N TYR A 108 10.60 1.77 11.24
CA TYR A 108 9.64 1.09 12.12
C TYR A 108 10.15 0.96 13.55
N LEU A 109 11.41 0.62 13.72
CA LEU A 109 12.04 0.50 15.04
C LEU A 109 12.09 1.88 15.76
N TYR A 110 12.34 2.96 15.03
CA TYR A 110 12.25 4.32 15.55
C TYR A 110 10.82 4.71 15.95
N ARG A 111 9.83 4.41 15.12
CA ARG A 111 8.42 4.63 15.45
C ARG A 111 7.98 3.85 16.69
N GLN A 112 8.50 2.64 16.88
CA GLN A 112 8.27 1.87 18.09
C GLN A 112 8.88 2.56 19.32
N TRP A 113 10.09 3.11 19.18
CA TRP A 113 10.67 3.91 20.25
C TRP A 113 9.81 5.14 20.58
N CYS A 114 9.37 5.90 19.59
CA CYS A 114 8.48 7.04 19.75
C CYS A 114 7.17 6.64 20.44
N TRP A 115 6.57 5.54 20.03
CA TRP A 115 5.35 5.04 20.66
C TRP A 115 5.48 4.81 22.17
N LEU A 116 6.63 4.33 22.61
CA LEU A 116 6.91 4.02 24.00
C LEU A 116 7.36 5.26 24.82
N HIS A 117 8.00 6.24 24.19
CA HIS A 117 8.72 7.30 24.89
C HIS A 117 8.36 8.72 24.46
N ASP A 118 7.78 8.89 23.27
CA ASP A 118 7.45 10.20 22.69
C ASP A 118 6.25 10.07 21.73
N ARG A 119 5.15 9.65 22.30
CA ARG A 119 3.93 9.37 21.55
C ARG A 119 3.38 10.63 20.85
N GLU A 120 3.51 11.78 21.48
CA GLU A 120 3.04 13.06 20.94
C GLU A 120 3.79 13.40 19.63
N ALA A 121 5.11 13.24 19.60
CA ALA A 121 5.91 13.47 18.39
C ALA A 121 5.51 12.51 17.26
N LEU A 122 5.21 11.24 17.58
CA LEU A 122 4.76 10.26 16.60
C LEU A 122 3.37 10.59 16.04
N GLU A 123 2.44 10.99 16.89
CA GLU A 123 1.09 11.40 16.47
C GLU A 123 1.14 12.67 15.60
N ALA A 124 2.04 13.60 15.92
CA ALA A 124 2.29 14.80 15.11
C ALA A 124 2.89 14.46 13.73
N GLU A 125 3.85 13.53 13.66
CA GLU A 125 4.39 12.99 12.39
C GLU A 125 3.28 12.40 11.52
N TRP A 126 2.44 11.56 12.09
CA TRP A 126 1.33 10.95 11.35
C TRP A 126 0.28 11.95 10.88
N ALA A 127 -0.01 12.95 11.71
CA ALA A 127 -0.92 14.03 11.31
C ALA A 127 -0.34 14.83 10.14
N ALA A 128 0.96 15.13 10.19
CA ALA A 128 1.65 15.84 9.11
C ALA A 128 1.69 15.00 7.80
N ASP A 129 1.97 13.71 7.90
CA ASP A 129 1.98 12.78 6.76
C ASP A 129 0.60 12.66 6.13
N ARG A 130 -0.45 12.53 6.94
CA ARG A 130 -1.85 12.51 6.47
C ARG A 130 -2.22 13.79 5.76
N ALA A 131 -1.93 14.93 6.36
CA ALA A 131 -2.20 16.24 5.75
C ALA A 131 -1.41 16.45 4.44
N ARG A 132 -0.19 15.93 4.34
CA ARG A 132 0.59 15.95 3.10
C ARG A 132 -0.06 15.09 2.03
N TYR A 133 -0.43 13.85 2.37
CA TYR A 133 -1.12 12.94 1.46
C TYR A 133 -2.43 13.52 0.94
N GLU A 134 -3.26 14.08 1.81
CA GLU A 134 -4.53 14.74 1.43
C GLU A 134 -4.30 15.90 0.47
N ARG A 135 -3.30 16.77 0.75
CA ARG A 135 -2.94 17.87 -0.16
C ARG A 135 -2.50 17.37 -1.53
N GLU A 136 -1.68 16.31 -1.57
CA GLU A 136 -1.25 15.71 -2.84
C GLU A 136 -2.42 15.10 -3.61
N GLN A 137 -3.34 14.43 -2.95
CA GLN A 137 -4.54 13.87 -3.59
C GLN A 137 -5.43 14.99 -4.17
N VAL A 138 -5.66 16.06 -3.41
CA VAL A 138 -6.41 17.22 -3.90
C VAL A 138 -5.72 17.86 -5.11
N ALA A 139 -4.39 18.06 -5.04
CA ALA A 139 -3.62 18.63 -6.14
C ALA A 139 -3.66 17.74 -7.40
N ARG A 140 -3.52 16.43 -7.24
CA ARG A 140 -3.63 15.45 -8.35
C ARG A 140 -5.03 15.47 -8.97
N ALA A 141 -6.08 15.50 -8.14
CA ALA A 141 -7.46 15.60 -8.61
C ALA A 141 -7.72 16.91 -9.37
N ALA A 142 -7.22 18.03 -8.86
CA ALA A 142 -7.31 19.34 -9.53
C ALA A 142 -6.56 19.36 -10.87
N ALA A 143 -5.34 18.81 -10.92
CA ALA A 143 -4.55 18.70 -12.15
C ALA A 143 -5.26 17.81 -13.20
N ARG A 144 -5.81 16.67 -12.79
CA ARG A 144 -6.64 15.82 -13.66
C ARG A 144 -7.84 16.60 -14.19
N LYS A 145 -8.56 17.32 -13.31
CA LYS A 145 -9.74 18.11 -13.68
C LYS A 145 -9.39 19.20 -14.70
N ALA A 146 -8.27 19.87 -14.55
CA ALA A 146 -7.86 20.97 -15.42
C ALA A 146 -7.41 20.50 -16.82
N THR A 147 -6.91 19.27 -16.95
CA THR A 147 -6.30 18.79 -18.20
C THR A 147 -7.14 17.78 -18.97
N ASN A 148 -8.19 17.19 -18.36
CA ASN A 148 -8.94 16.12 -18.98
C ASN A 148 -10.09 16.62 -19.85
N SER A 149 -10.23 15.94 -21.00
CA SER A 149 -11.33 16.12 -21.95
C SER A 149 -11.66 14.76 -22.57
N LEU A 150 -12.89 14.61 -23.10
CA LEU A 150 -13.28 13.38 -23.78
C LEU A 150 -12.31 12.98 -24.92
N PRO A 151 -11.85 13.89 -25.82
CA PRO A 151 -10.86 13.55 -26.84
C PRO A 151 -9.50 13.09 -26.28
N ARG A 152 -9.10 13.58 -25.09
CA ARG A 152 -7.88 13.11 -24.41
C ARG A 152 -8.08 11.71 -23.87
N MET A 153 -9.22 11.42 -23.24
CA MET A 153 -9.54 10.11 -22.70
C MET A 153 -9.49 9.01 -23.76
N LEU A 154 -9.84 9.28 -25.01
CA LEU A 154 -9.70 8.32 -26.13
C LEU A 154 -8.26 7.91 -26.42
N ARG A 155 -7.29 8.79 -26.13
CA ARG A 155 -5.86 8.56 -26.39
C ARG A 155 -5.15 7.88 -25.25
N GLU A 156 -5.74 7.93 -24.05
CA GLU A 156 -5.16 7.35 -22.84
C GLU A 156 -5.36 5.82 -22.79
N ARG A 157 -4.44 5.15 -22.12
CA ARG A 157 -4.51 3.72 -21.83
C ARG A 157 -4.44 3.52 -20.30
N PRO A 158 -5.49 3.90 -19.54
CA PRO A 158 -5.45 3.98 -18.10
C PRO A 158 -5.15 2.63 -17.42
N PHE A 159 -5.51 1.52 -18.06
CA PHE A 159 -5.38 0.18 -17.48
C PHE A 159 -4.20 -0.62 -18.08
N ALA A 160 -3.18 0.05 -18.61
CA ALA A 160 -2.05 -0.63 -19.26
C ALA A 160 -1.27 -1.54 -18.31
N ARG A 161 -1.16 -1.17 -17.02
CA ARG A 161 -0.48 -1.96 -15.98
C ARG A 161 -1.19 -3.27 -15.64
N TRP A 162 -2.48 -3.38 -15.88
CA TRP A 162 -3.23 -4.61 -15.60
C TRP A 162 -2.80 -5.79 -16.47
N ARG A 163 -2.04 -5.56 -17.54
CA ARG A 163 -1.44 -6.62 -18.36
C ARG A 163 -0.46 -7.52 -17.59
N GLU A 164 0.02 -7.07 -16.45
CA GLU A 164 0.92 -7.83 -15.60
C GLU A 164 0.17 -8.95 -14.85
N HIS A 165 -1.14 -8.75 -14.59
CA HIS A 165 -1.95 -9.65 -13.76
C HIS A 165 -3.18 -10.18 -14.50
N TRP A 166 -3.64 -9.47 -15.53
CA TRP A 166 -4.84 -9.80 -16.28
C TRP A 166 -4.57 -10.43 -17.64
N PRO A 167 -5.46 -11.34 -18.11
CA PRO A 167 -5.40 -11.82 -19.48
C PRO A 167 -5.44 -10.64 -20.48
N PRO A 168 -4.57 -10.61 -21.51
CA PRO A 168 -4.55 -9.50 -22.47
C PRO A 168 -5.88 -9.23 -23.17
N ARG A 169 -6.75 -10.26 -23.29
CA ARG A 169 -8.10 -10.13 -23.84
C ARG A 169 -9.01 -9.31 -22.93
N ALA A 170 -8.91 -9.52 -21.60
CA ALA A 170 -9.71 -8.78 -20.62
C ALA A 170 -9.33 -7.30 -20.57
N VAL A 171 -8.02 -7.00 -20.56
CA VAL A 171 -7.53 -5.61 -20.64
C VAL A 171 -8.00 -4.92 -21.92
N ARG A 172 -7.96 -5.61 -23.08
CA ARG A 172 -8.50 -5.07 -24.33
C ARG A 172 -9.99 -4.81 -24.27
N ALA A 173 -10.76 -5.69 -23.62
CA ALA A 173 -12.22 -5.54 -23.48
C ALA A 173 -12.57 -4.33 -22.62
N VAL A 174 -11.90 -4.10 -21.49
CA VAL A 174 -12.07 -2.90 -20.66
C VAL A 174 -11.77 -1.63 -21.48
N HIS A 175 -10.62 -1.60 -22.17
CA HIS A 175 -10.28 -0.46 -23.01
C HIS A 175 -11.32 -0.21 -24.11
N ALA A 176 -11.83 -1.26 -24.74
CA ALA A 176 -12.86 -1.15 -25.77
C ALA A 176 -14.16 -0.58 -25.20
N ALA A 177 -14.61 -1.06 -24.04
CA ALA A 177 -15.82 -0.57 -23.38
C ALA A 177 -15.73 0.94 -23.06
N PHE A 178 -14.63 1.38 -22.44
CA PHE A 178 -14.43 2.81 -22.16
C PHE A 178 -14.27 3.66 -23.43
N ARG A 179 -13.61 3.14 -24.42
CA ARG A 179 -13.47 3.81 -25.71
C ARG A 179 -14.81 4.01 -26.38
N THR A 180 -15.64 2.97 -26.50
CA THR A 180 -16.99 3.03 -27.08
C THR A 180 -17.84 4.04 -26.34
N ALA A 181 -17.88 3.97 -24.99
CA ALA A 181 -18.64 4.92 -24.17
C ALA A 181 -18.17 6.37 -24.40
N THR A 182 -16.85 6.60 -24.47
CA THR A 182 -16.29 7.94 -24.72
C THR A 182 -16.64 8.46 -26.12
N GLU A 183 -16.55 7.62 -27.14
CA GLU A 183 -16.93 7.96 -28.52
C GLU A 183 -18.43 8.31 -28.63
N GLU A 184 -19.30 7.52 -27.98
CA GLU A 184 -20.73 7.81 -27.92
C GLU A 184 -21.04 9.14 -27.20
N LEU A 185 -20.36 9.42 -26.08
CA LEU A 185 -20.52 10.68 -25.35
C LEU A 185 -20.05 11.90 -26.17
N ILE A 186 -18.99 11.75 -26.95
CA ILE A 186 -18.52 12.78 -27.89
C ILE A 186 -19.59 13.00 -28.98
N ALA A 187 -20.11 11.93 -29.57
CA ALA A 187 -21.14 12.01 -30.62
C ALA A 187 -22.44 12.64 -30.13
N LEU A 188 -22.84 12.35 -28.89
CA LEU A 188 -24.00 12.98 -28.25
C LEU A 188 -23.82 14.51 -28.06
N GLY A 189 -22.60 14.92 -27.75
CA GLY A 189 -22.28 16.31 -27.50
C GLY A 189 -22.68 16.83 -26.12
N ALA A 190 -22.17 18.01 -25.75
CA ALA A 190 -22.33 18.58 -24.41
C ALA A 190 -23.81 18.87 -24.07
N ARG A 191 -24.63 19.27 -25.05
CA ARG A 191 -26.05 19.66 -24.86
C ARG A 191 -27.01 18.48 -24.90
N ALA A 192 -26.54 17.23 -25.07
CA ALA A 192 -27.43 16.07 -25.09
C ALA A 192 -28.22 15.94 -23.78
N PRO A 193 -29.46 15.43 -23.86
CA PRO A 193 -30.30 15.20 -22.67
C PRO A 193 -29.57 14.28 -21.69
N ARG A 194 -29.74 14.55 -20.38
CA ARG A 194 -29.18 13.73 -19.29
C ARG A 194 -29.46 12.23 -19.50
N ARG A 195 -30.71 11.88 -19.82
CA ARG A 195 -31.17 10.51 -20.06
C ARG A 195 -30.35 9.76 -21.15
N SER A 196 -30.00 10.49 -22.22
CA SER A 196 -29.16 9.90 -23.30
C SER A 196 -27.74 9.61 -22.81
N LYS A 197 -27.16 10.49 -22.01
CA LYS A 197 -25.84 10.29 -21.40
C LYS A 197 -25.87 9.13 -20.42
N GLU A 198 -26.86 9.05 -19.53
CA GLU A 198 -27.05 7.94 -18.60
C GLU A 198 -27.19 6.58 -19.29
N ALA A 199 -27.84 6.55 -20.47
CA ALA A 199 -27.94 5.32 -21.27
C ALA A 199 -26.58 4.81 -21.76
N VAL A 200 -25.61 5.70 -22.03
CA VAL A 200 -24.24 5.32 -22.35
C VAL A 200 -23.55 4.68 -21.16
N PHE A 201 -23.68 5.27 -19.97
CA PHE A 201 -23.11 4.71 -18.74
C PHE A 201 -23.71 3.35 -18.40
N ARG A 202 -25.00 3.16 -18.60
CA ARG A 202 -25.64 1.86 -18.41
C ARG A 202 -25.00 0.79 -19.30
N ARG A 203 -24.84 1.06 -20.61
CA ARG A 203 -24.16 0.13 -21.52
C ARG A 203 -22.70 -0.13 -21.14
N LEU A 204 -21.99 0.87 -20.62
CA LEU A 204 -20.64 0.70 -20.10
C LEU A 204 -20.64 -0.26 -18.91
N MET A 205 -21.56 -0.07 -17.95
CA MET A 205 -21.69 -0.95 -16.78
C MET A 205 -22.06 -2.38 -17.20
N ASP A 206 -23.02 -2.54 -18.10
CA ASP A 206 -23.40 -3.88 -18.62
C ASP A 206 -22.19 -4.60 -19.24
N ALA A 207 -21.34 -3.86 -19.99
CA ALA A 207 -20.14 -4.42 -20.59
C ALA A 207 -19.08 -4.81 -19.55
N LEU A 208 -18.92 -4.04 -18.47
CA LEU A 208 -17.99 -4.34 -17.38
C LEU A 208 -18.49 -5.50 -16.52
N ASN A 209 -19.79 -5.58 -16.21
CA ASN A 209 -20.40 -6.69 -15.50
C ASN A 209 -20.25 -8.00 -16.30
N ALA A 210 -20.55 -7.98 -17.60
CA ALA A 210 -20.34 -9.14 -18.47
C ALA A 210 -18.86 -9.58 -18.57
N LEU A 211 -17.93 -8.65 -18.41
CA LEU A 211 -16.50 -8.95 -18.33
C LEU A 211 -16.17 -9.63 -17.00
N TYR A 212 -16.68 -9.09 -15.89
CA TYR A 212 -16.51 -9.65 -14.55
C TYR A 212 -17.05 -11.09 -14.47
N ASP A 213 -18.25 -11.32 -14.94
CA ASP A 213 -18.89 -12.65 -14.97
C ASP A 213 -18.07 -13.69 -15.75
N ARG A 214 -17.43 -13.25 -16.82
CA ARG A 214 -16.65 -14.14 -17.69
C ARG A 214 -15.24 -14.39 -17.20
N GLU A 215 -14.55 -13.40 -16.65
CA GLU A 215 -13.14 -13.46 -16.35
C GLU A 215 -12.84 -13.52 -14.83
N GLY A 216 -13.76 -13.07 -13.98
CA GLY A 216 -13.63 -13.05 -12.51
C GLY A 216 -12.43 -12.22 -11.99
N CYS A 217 -11.99 -11.23 -12.76
CA CYS A 217 -10.68 -10.59 -12.54
C CYS A 217 -10.77 -9.15 -12.01
N ILE A 218 -11.96 -8.64 -11.67
CA ILE A 218 -12.10 -7.31 -11.06
C ILE A 218 -12.05 -7.48 -9.55
N GLU A 219 -10.91 -7.16 -8.96
CA GLU A 219 -10.70 -7.14 -7.51
C GLU A 219 -10.80 -5.71 -6.97
N THR A 220 -10.53 -5.52 -5.70
CA THR A 220 -10.75 -4.21 -5.01
C THR A 220 -9.99 -3.05 -5.65
N GLU A 221 -8.74 -3.25 -6.09
CA GLU A 221 -7.93 -2.19 -6.70
C GLU A 221 -8.43 -1.83 -8.09
N GLU A 222 -8.78 -2.84 -8.89
CA GLU A 222 -9.34 -2.66 -10.23
C GLU A 222 -10.72 -2.03 -10.18
N ALA A 223 -11.57 -2.47 -9.26
CA ALA A 223 -12.89 -1.89 -9.01
C ALA A 223 -12.77 -0.39 -8.71
N THR A 224 -11.84 -0.01 -7.83
CA THR A 224 -11.57 1.39 -7.49
C THR A 224 -11.15 2.19 -8.72
N ALA A 225 -10.22 1.67 -9.52
CA ALA A 225 -9.74 2.36 -10.72
C ALA A 225 -10.82 2.48 -11.81
N LEU A 226 -11.71 1.50 -11.95
CA LEU A 226 -12.85 1.56 -12.86
C LEU A 226 -13.85 2.64 -12.42
N VAL A 227 -14.20 2.67 -11.13
CA VAL A 227 -15.09 3.67 -10.55
C VAL A 227 -14.54 5.08 -10.78
N GLU A 228 -13.27 5.33 -10.41
CA GLU A 228 -12.62 6.62 -10.65
C GLU A 228 -12.73 7.07 -12.12
N ARG A 229 -12.58 6.14 -13.06
CA ARG A 229 -12.65 6.44 -14.49
C ARG A 229 -14.06 6.71 -14.96
N ILE A 230 -15.05 5.98 -14.46
CA ILE A 230 -16.48 6.24 -14.72
C ILE A 230 -16.89 7.62 -14.21
N GLU A 231 -16.48 7.93 -12.99
CA GLU A 231 -16.72 9.23 -12.37
C GLU A 231 -16.10 10.39 -13.16
N GLU A 232 -14.89 10.17 -13.66
CA GLU A 232 -14.23 11.18 -14.51
C GLU A 232 -14.99 11.42 -15.82
N LEU A 233 -15.44 10.36 -16.48
CA LEU A 233 -16.31 10.47 -17.66
C LEU A 233 -17.61 11.21 -17.33
N ALA A 234 -18.29 10.85 -16.24
CA ALA A 234 -19.55 11.46 -15.81
C ALA A 234 -19.38 12.97 -15.59
N ARG A 235 -18.31 13.34 -14.88
CA ARG A 235 -17.97 14.75 -14.64
C ARG A 235 -17.72 15.53 -15.93
N LEU A 236 -17.01 14.95 -16.91
CA LEU A 236 -16.72 15.61 -18.18
C LEU A 236 -17.96 15.89 -19.01
N VAL A 237 -19.03 15.13 -18.85
CA VAL A 237 -20.30 15.33 -19.53
C VAL A 237 -21.35 16.05 -18.68
N GLY A 238 -20.97 16.55 -17.50
CA GLY A 238 -21.85 17.31 -16.62
C GLY A 238 -22.87 16.46 -15.87
N LEU A 239 -22.57 15.18 -15.63
CA LEU A 239 -23.32 14.34 -14.70
C LEU A 239 -22.65 14.40 -13.32
N ASN A 240 -23.46 14.62 -12.27
CA ASN A 240 -22.94 14.61 -10.91
C ASN A 240 -22.76 13.17 -10.43
N ASN A 241 -21.72 12.97 -9.64
CA ASN A 241 -21.29 11.67 -9.13
C ASN A 241 -22.16 11.11 -8.01
N ASP A 242 -22.98 11.96 -7.38
CA ASP A 242 -23.86 11.58 -6.27
C ASP A 242 -25.03 10.66 -6.70
N ASP A 243 -25.10 10.32 -7.99
CA ASP A 243 -26.11 9.40 -8.51
C ASP A 243 -25.56 7.95 -8.41
N GLU A 244 -25.90 7.25 -7.32
CA GLU A 244 -25.78 5.78 -7.21
C GLU A 244 -26.29 5.06 -8.47
N ARG A 245 -27.08 5.73 -9.30
CA ARG A 245 -27.59 5.22 -10.58
C ARG A 245 -26.51 4.99 -11.65
N LEU A 246 -25.34 5.63 -11.53
CA LEU A 246 -24.27 5.46 -12.51
C LEU A 246 -23.35 4.28 -12.15
N THR A 247 -23.21 3.97 -10.86
CA THR A 247 -22.31 2.92 -10.36
C THR A 247 -23.03 1.86 -9.52
N GLY A 248 -24.31 2.08 -9.15
CA GLY A 248 -25.09 1.18 -8.31
C GLY A 248 -25.58 -0.10 -8.99
N GLN A 249 -25.29 -0.29 -10.29
CA GLN A 249 -25.60 -1.52 -11.05
C GLN A 249 -24.38 -2.40 -11.29
N ARG A 250 -23.33 -2.22 -10.50
CA ARG A 250 -22.12 -3.04 -10.60
C ARG A 250 -22.29 -4.33 -9.80
N ASP A 251 -21.80 -5.44 -10.37
CA ASP A 251 -21.82 -6.76 -9.76
C ASP A 251 -20.44 -7.15 -9.21
N TRP A 252 -19.45 -6.26 -9.26
CA TRP A 252 -18.07 -6.39 -8.82
C TRP A 252 -17.65 -5.36 -7.78
#